data_13abfc250a7f2ca32a50ba64f4d3eef6
#
_entry.id   13abfc250a7f2ca32a50ba64f4d3eef6
#
_cell.length_a   1.000
_cell.length_b   1.000
_cell.length_c   1.000
_cell.angle_alpha   90.00
_cell.angle_beta   90.00
_cell.angle_gamma   90.00
#
_symmetry.space_group_name_H-M   'P 1'
#
loop_
_entity.id
_entity.type
_entity.pdbx_description
1 polymer ?
#
loop_
_entity_poly.entity_id
_entity_poly.type
_entity_poly.pdbx_seq_one_letter_code
_entity_poly.pdbx_strand_id
1 'polypeptide(L)'
;MLSSCLKTLLLKTLLDFTNWHKVSHTATLASLKFRAKIQDDVAEKLASLVINLSYQKSAKFNGYLSVGCLAVMGALATPAAHADSVLGVELSPAVCKLNPYMGNLRQCIEGNPMTVNFYRVANQSCSNSRYSMSPLQEKITSKVIPDGNIRKNIWQQYGRCSGLSTPNYFRTITSLASQLKLPKELSSGRSYRFTSSGLSRQLLSLNPSMKPNSFNFFCQKNSAGQSVLTYINVCYDNNGRFAQCATRSYACPSQFLIDGNY
;
A
#
# COMPACT_ATOMS: atom_id res chain seq x y z
N MET A 1 -19.69 38.90 -11.35
CA MET A 1 -19.60 37.47 -11.74
C MET A 1 -18.56 36.65 -10.98
N LEU A 2 -17.49 37.23 -10.42
CA LEU A 2 -16.50 36.49 -9.59
C LEU A 2 -17.01 36.02 -8.23
N SER A 3 -18.07 36.62 -7.69
CA SER A 3 -18.65 36.22 -6.37
C SER A 3 -19.35 34.86 -6.36
N SER A 4 -19.89 34.45 -7.51
CA SER A 4 -20.64 33.16 -7.59
C SER A 4 -19.71 31.95 -7.63
N CYS A 5 -18.57 32.04 -8.33
CA CYS A 5 -17.61 30.93 -8.46
C CYS A 5 -16.88 30.64 -7.12
N LEU A 6 -16.56 31.72 -6.34
CA LEU A 6 -15.91 31.56 -5.04
C LEU A 6 -16.86 30.95 -3.98
N LYS A 7 -18.15 31.32 -4.03
CA LYS A 7 -19.17 30.75 -3.13
C LYS A 7 -19.40 29.26 -3.39
N THR A 8 -19.40 28.83 -4.65
CA THR A 8 -19.58 27.41 -5.02
C THR A 8 -18.39 26.56 -4.60
N LEU A 9 -17.16 27.10 -4.68
CA LEU A 9 -15.94 26.39 -4.24
C LEU A 9 -15.91 26.24 -2.72
N LEU A 10 -16.27 27.29 -1.96
CA LEU A 10 -16.34 27.28 -0.50
C LEU A 10 -17.45 26.34 0.03
N LEU A 11 -18.60 26.29 -0.64
CA LEU A 11 -19.68 25.35 -0.26
C LEU A 11 -19.29 23.89 -0.51
N LYS A 12 -18.58 23.60 -1.59
CA LYS A 12 -18.15 22.24 -1.91
C LYS A 12 -17.08 21.72 -0.94
N THR A 13 -16.12 22.57 -0.57
CA THR A 13 -15.12 22.21 0.47
C THR A 13 -15.75 22.04 1.86
N LEU A 14 -16.76 22.82 2.22
CA LEU A 14 -17.50 22.66 3.48
C LEU A 14 -18.37 21.38 3.50
N LEU A 15 -18.97 21.01 2.38
CA LEU A 15 -19.77 19.77 2.27
C LEU A 15 -18.91 18.51 2.33
N ASP A 16 -17.71 18.52 1.75
CA ASP A 16 -16.77 17.38 1.86
C ASP A 16 -16.24 17.24 3.30
N PHE A 17 -16.11 18.35 4.05
CA PHE A 17 -15.70 18.33 5.45
C PHE A 17 -16.79 17.75 6.39
N THR A 18 -18.07 17.96 6.10
CA THR A 18 -19.18 17.44 6.95
C THR A 18 -19.40 15.93 6.77
N ASN A 19 -19.09 15.35 5.60
CA ASN A 19 -19.15 13.91 5.38
C ASN A 19 -18.01 13.14 6.06
N TRP A 20 -16.90 13.79 6.40
CA TRP A 20 -15.78 13.16 7.11
C TRP A 20 -16.06 12.87 8.59
N HIS A 21 -17.07 13.54 9.18
CA HIS A 21 -17.45 13.38 10.59
C HIS A 21 -18.20 12.07 10.92
N LYS A 22 -18.59 11.28 9.91
CA LYS A 22 -19.35 10.02 10.15
C LYS A 22 -18.49 8.77 10.34
N VAL A 23 -17.16 8.87 10.29
CA VAL A 23 -16.26 7.70 10.31
C VAL A 23 -15.20 7.85 11.40
N SER A 24 -15.56 7.88 12.68
CA SER A 24 -14.60 7.52 13.76
C SER A 24 -15.27 7.47 15.12
N HIS A 25 -15.73 6.30 15.54
CA HIS A 25 -16.32 6.10 16.88
C HIS A 25 -15.33 5.57 17.94
N THR A 26 -14.02 5.69 17.76
CA THR A 26 -13.03 5.21 18.75
C THR A 26 -11.79 6.09 18.88
N ALA A 27 -11.98 7.41 19.01
CA ALA A 27 -10.87 8.29 19.37
C ALA A 27 -11.07 8.84 20.78
N THR A 28 -10.05 8.74 21.65
CA THR A 28 -10.09 9.28 23.01
C THR A 28 -10.28 10.81 22.98
N LEU A 29 -11.00 11.35 23.98
CA LEU A 29 -11.33 12.79 24.12
C LEU A 29 -10.14 13.75 23.98
N ALA A 30 -8.92 13.31 24.30
CA ALA A 30 -7.68 14.08 24.14
C ALA A 30 -7.30 14.28 22.67
N SER A 31 -7.49 13.27 21.81
CA SER A 31 -7.16 13.37 20.38
C SER A 31 -8.17 14.23 19.61
N LEU A 32 -9.41 14.29 20.08
CA LEU A 32 -10.46 15.14 19.52
C LEU A 32 -10.21 16.62 19.79
N LYS A 33 -9.78 16.98 21.03
CA LYS A 33 -9.43 18.36 21.38
C LYS A 33 -8.19 18.87 20.62
N PHE A 34 -7.19 18.01 20.40
CA PHE A 34 -6.00 18.38 19.64
C PHE A 34 -6.31 18.58 18.14
N ARG A 35 -7.17 17.75 17.55
CA ARG A 35 -7.61 17.89 16.16
C ARG A 35 -8.47 19.13 15.92
N ALA A 36 -9.40 19.46 16.84
CA ALA A 36 -10.20 20.66 16.77
C ALA A 36 -9.33 21.91 16.76
N LYS A 37 -8.31 21.99 17.63
CA LYS A 37 -7.41 23.16 17.70
C LYS A 37 -6.56 23.36 16.43
N ILE A 38 -6.11 22.28 15.77
CA ILE A 38 -5.40 22.38 14.48
C ILE A 38 -6.34 22.84 13.36
N GLN A 39 -7.59 22.41 13.41
CA GLN A 39 -8.60 22.78 12.41
C GLN A 39 -8.94 24.28 12.46
N ASP A 40 -9.06 24.84 13.67
CA ASP A 40 -9.33 26.27 13.87
C ASP A 40 -8.15 27.13 13.39
N ASP A 41 -6.90 26.73 13.69
CA ASP A 41 -5.68 27.46 13.28
C ASP A 41 -5.49 27.47 11.76
N VAL A 42 -5.83 26.37 11.08
CA VAL A 42 -5.77 26.28 9.61
C VAL A 42 -6.89 27.08 8.95
N ALA A 43 -8.09 27.06 9.51
CA ALA A 43 -9.23 27.84 9.01
C ALA A 43 -8.99 29.35 9.12
N GLU A 44 -8.42 29.79 10.26
CA GLU A 44 -8.08 31.20 10.49
C GLU A 44 -6.98 31.69 9.54
N LYS A 45 -5.94 30.90 9.32
CA LYS A 45 -4.87 31.22 8.35
C LYS A 45 -5.36 31.25 6.91
N LEU A 46 -6.27 30.36 6.52
CA LEU A 46 -6.89 30.38 5.19
C LEU A 46 -7.80 31.57 5.01
N ALA A 47 -8.58 31.94 6.01
CA ALA A 47 -9.44 33.13 5.97
C ALA A 47 -8.63 34.42 5.84
N SER A 48 -7.51 34.56 6.57
CA SER A 48 -6.62 35.72 6.47
C SER A 48 -5.93 35.81 5.12
N LEU A 49 -5.59 34.69 4.49
CA LEU A 49 -4.97 34.62 3.17
C LEU A 49 -5.95 35.07 2.06
N VAL A 50 -7.21 34.63 2.17
CA VAL A 50 -8.28 35.04 1.22
C VAL A 50 -8.62 36.53 1.34
N ILE A 51 -8.64 37.08 2.57
CA ILE A 51 -8.90 38.50 2.81
C ILE A 51 -7.75 39.36 2.26
N ASN A 52 -6.48 38.98 2.46
CA ASN A 52 -5.32 39.68 1.93
C ASN A 52 -5.27 39.66 0.39
N LEU A 53 -5.64 38.54 -0.24
CA LEU A 53 -5.73 38.45 -1.71
C LEU A 53 -6.85 39.33 -2.30
N SER A 54 -7.92 39.55 -1.55
CA SER A 54 -9.03 40.40 -1.98
C SER A 54 -8.70 41.92 -1.85
N TYR A 55 -7.88 42.28 -0.86
CA TYR A 55 -7.53 43.66 -0.60
C TYR A 55 -6.49 44.23 -1.60
N GLN A 56 -5.56 43.37 -2.07
CA GLN A 56 -4.56 43.77 -3.05
C GLN A 56 -5.11 43.95 -4.48
N LYS A 57 -6.32 43.51 -4.81
CA LYS A 57 -6.92 43.59 -6.15
C LYS A 57 -7.77 44.84 -6.39
N SER A 58 -7.85 45.79 -5.45
CA SER A 58 -8.62 47.02 -5.61
C SER A 58 -7.84 48.18 -6.26
N ALA A 59 -6.55 47.99 -6.61
CA ALA A 59 -5.74 49.02 -7.26
C ALA A 59 -5.38 48.60 -8.69
N LYS A 60 -6.10 49.19 -9.66
CA LYS A 60 -5.76 49.32 -11.09
C LYS A 60 -5.47 48.00 -11.85
N PHE A 61 -6.46 47.47 -12.54
CA PHE A 61 -6.23 46.75 -13.80
C PHE A 61 -7.45 46.90 -14.74
N ASN A 62 -7.34 47.81 -15.67
CA ASN A 62 -8.11 47.87 -16.91
C ASN A 62 -7.35 47.04 -17.96
N GLY A 63 -8.00 46.10 -18.57
CA GLY A 63 -7.55 45.44 -19.81
C GLY A 63 -6.94 44.04 -19.63
N TYR A 64 -7.49 43.10 -20.38
CA TYR A 64 -7.08 41.69 -20.58
C TYR A 64 -7.48 40.69 -19.50
N LEU A 65 -8.72 40.28 -19.52
CA LEU A 65 -9.26 39.20 -18.69
C LEU A 65 -10.13 38.25 -19.55
N SER A 66 -9.49 37.38 -20.34
CA SER A 66 -10.20 36.23 -20.91
C SER A 66 -9.39 34.94 -21.01
N VAL A 67 -8.09 34.90 -20.65
CA VAL A 67 -7.22 33.72 -20.81
C VAL A 67 -6.78 33.13 -19.46
N GLY A 68 -7.01 33.78 -18.32
CA GLY A 68 -6.47 33.40 -17.02
C GLY A 68 -7.24 32.34 -16.24
N CYS A 69 -8.47 31.99 -16.60
CA CYS A 69 -9.27 31.03 -15.80
C CYS A 69 -9.01 29.56 -16.10
N LEU A 70 -8.39 29.20 -17.22
CA LEU A 70 -8.14 27.80 -17.59
C LEU A 70 -6.82 27.23 -17.03
N ALA A 71 -5.89 28.06 -16.61
CA ALA A 71 -4.57 27.60 -16.13
C ALA A 71 -4.53 27.22 -14.63
N VAL A 72 -5.52 27.57 -13.83
CA VAL A 72 -5.55 27.28 -12.38
C VAL A 72 -6.25 25.96 -12.06
N MET A 73 -6.93 25.32 -13.02
CA MET A 73 -7.58 24.03 -12.79
C MET A 73 -6.65 22.81 -12.93
N GLY A 74 -5.39 23.00 -13.31
CA GLY A 74 -4.44 21.91 -13.55
C GLY A 74 -3.68 21.38 -12.34
N ALA A 75 -3.81 21.98 -11.16
CA ALA A 75 -3.05 21.59 -9.97
C ALA A 75 -3.95 21.19 -8.78
N LEU A 76 -5.11 20.63 -9.02
CA LEU A 76 -5.75 19.80 -8.00
C LEU A 76 -4.92 18.52 -7.93
N ALA A 77 -3.94 18.50 -7.03
CA ALA A 77 -3.25 17.27 -6.67
C ALA A 77 -4.32 16.21 -6.38
N THR A 78 -4.51 15.28 -7.30
CA THR A 78 -5.37 14.12 -7.05
C THR A 78 -4.84 13.50 -5.77
N PRO A 79 -5.67 13.31 -4.72
CA PRO A 79 -5.20 12.66 -3.50
C PRO A 79 -4.56 11.35 -3.92
N ALA A 80 -3.33 11.11 -3.45
CA ALA A 80 -2.64 9.86 -3.74
C ALA A 80 -3.56 8.73 -3.29
N ALA A 81 -3.99 7.88 -4.22
CA ALA A 81 -4.86 6.76 -3.90
C ALA A 81 -4.12 5.89 -2.87
N HIS A 82 -4.65 5.83 -1.66
CA HIS A 82 -4.15 4.93 -0.63
C HIS A 82 -4.42 3.49 -1.06
N ALA A 83 -3.54 2.58 -0.63
CA ALA A 83 -3.71 1.18 -0.94
C ALA A 83 -4.96 0.60 -0.26
N ASP A 84 -5.78 -0.08 -1.04
CA ASP A 84 -6.94 -0.81 -0.56
C ASP A 84 -6.57 -2.26 -0.21
N SER A 85 -5.44 -2.74 -0.71
CA SER A 85 -4.94 -4.09 -0.41
C SER A 85 -3.42 -4.19 -0.43
N VAL A 86 -2.90 -5.22 0.24
CA VAL A 86 -1.46 -5.51 0.37
C VAL A 86 -1.21 -6.99 0.08
N LEU A 87 -0.30 -7.25 -0.86
CA LEU A 87 0.25 -8.58 -1.15
C LEU A 87 1.61 -8.72 -0.46
N GLY A 88 1.75 -9.70 0.41
CA GLY A 88 3.02 -10.03 1.07
C GLY A 88 3.75 -11.14 0.30
N VAL A 89 4.90 -10.81 -0.27
CA VAL A 89 5.81 -11.77 -0.92
C VAL A 89 6.90 -12.16 0.06
N GLU A 90 7.03 -13.44 0.33
CA GLU A 90 8.03 -14.02 1.21
C GLU A 90 9.24 -14.48 0.41
N LEU A 91 10.44 -14.18 0.90
CA LEU A 91 11.69 -14.77 0.43
C LEU A 91 11.91 -16.07 1.23
N SER A 92 11.44 -17.18 0.69
CA SER A 92 11.38 -18.46 1.44
C SER A 92 12.74 -18.96 1.93
N PRO A 93 13.88 -18.85 1.18
CA PRO A 93 15.18 -19.26 1.71
C PRO A 93 15.54 -18.58 3.03
N ALA A 94 15.38 -17.25 3.07
CA ALA A 94 15.66 -16.45 4.26
C ALA A 94 14.73 -16.83 5.43
N VAL A 95 13.42 -16.96 5.15
CA VAL A 95 12.42 -17.26 6.17
C VAL A 95 12.61 -18.68 6.73
N CYS A 96 12.85 -19.68 5.86
CA CYS A 96 13.07 -21.08 6.26
C CYS A 96 14.33 -21.21 7.14
N LYS A 97 15.41 -20.52 6.78
CA LYS A 97 16.66 -20.56 7.51
C LYS A 97 16.58 -19.85 8.87
N LEU A 98 15.89 -18.71 8.92
CA LEU A 98 15.73 -17.92 10.15
C LEU A 98 14.71 -18.55 11.10
N ASN A 99 13.81 -19.40 10.60
CA ASN A 99 12.74 -20.03 11.36
C ASN A 99 12.77 -21.57 11.17
N PRO A 100 13.67 -22.30 11.84
CA PRO A 100 13.84 -23.75 11.61
C PRO A 100 12.56 -24.57 11.80
N TYR A 101 11.62 -24.10 12.64
CA TYR A 101 10.30 -24.72 12.82
C TYR A 101 9.43 -24.70 11.56
N MET A 102 9.75 -23.84 10.59
CA MET A 102 9.09 -23.79 9.30
C MET A 102 9.72 -24.72 8.26
N GLY A 103 10.80 -25.42 8.58
CA GLY A 103 11.54 -26.29 7.66
C GLY A 103 10.70 -27.39 7.02
N ASN A 104 9.61 -27.81 7.66
CA ASN A 104 8.66 -28.80 7.12
C ASN A 104 7.63 -28.20 6.14
N LEU A 105 7.62 -26.89 5.94
CA LEU A 105 6.73 -26.28 4.97
C LEU A 105 7.18 -26.62 3.55
N ARG A 106 6.20 -26.80 2.67
CA ARG A 106 6.46 -27.25 1.32
C ARG A 106 7.38 -26.31 0.52
N GLN A 107 7.25 -24.99 0.69
CA GLN A 107 8.15 -24.03 0.04
C GLN A 107 9.61 -24.18 0.49
N CYS A 108 9.85 -24.60 1.75
CA CYS A 108 11.20 -24.84 2.26
C CYS A 108 11.77 -26.16 1.71
N ILE A 109 10.94 -27.22 1.65
CA ILE A 109 11.35 -28.54 1.15
C ILE A 109 11.60 -28.52 -0.36
N GLU A 110 10.72 -27.85 -1.13
CA GLU A 110 10.80 -27.78 -2.59
C GLU A 110 11.79 -26.73 -3.10
N GLY A 111 12.37 -25.92 -2.22
CA GLY A 111 13.32 -24.88 -2.61
C GLY A 111 12.68 -23.74 -3.43
N ASN A 112 11.44 -23.38 -3.13
CA ASN A 112 10.77 -22.26 -3.83
C ASN A 112 11.38 -20.92 -3.40
N PRO A 113 12.01 -20.14 -4.28
CA PRO A 113 12.74 -18.95 -3.87
C PRO A 113 11.84 -17.84 -3.33
N MET A 114 10.61 -17.79 -3.81
CA MET A 114 9.63 -16.78 -3.39
C MET A 114 8.23 -17.38 -3.36
N THR A 115 7.45 -17.02 -2.35
CA THR A 115 6.05 -17.42 -2.19
C THR A 115 5.21 -16.24 -1.72
N VAL A 116 3.89 -16.30 -1.92
CA VAL A 116 2.97 -15.35 -1.31
C VAL A 116 2.62 -15.83 0.08
N ASN A 117 2.84 -14.98 1.08
CA ASN A 117 2.55 -15.28 2.48
C ASN A 117 1.19 -14.74 2.93
N PHE A 118 0.72 -13.64 2.36
CA PHE A 118 -0.63 -13.12 2.62
C PHE A 118 -1.11 -12.17 1.52
N TYR A 119 -2.42 -12.00 1.46
CA TYR A 119 -3.09 -10.91 0.75
C TYR A 119 -4.17 -10.34 1.67
N ARG A 120 -4.05 -9.08 2.03
CA ARG A 120 -4.97 -8.39 2.93
C ARG A 120 -5.67 -7.26 2.21
N VAL A 121 -6.98 -7.23 2.31
CA VAL A 121 -7.84 -6.11 1.85
C VAL A 121 -8.16 -5.23 3.06
N ALA A 122 -8.10 -3.91 2.90
CA ALA A 122 -8.38 -2.97 3.97
C ALA A 122 -9.89 -2.86 4.26
N ASN A 123 -10.23 -2.57 5.52
CA ASN A 123 -11.57 -2.13 5.95
C ASN A 123 -12.76 -3.04 5.62
N GLN A 124 -12.57 -4.37 5.62
CA GLN A 124 -13.64 -5.32 5.38
C GLN A 124 -14.03 -6.08 6.64
N SER A 125 -15.32 -6.42 6.76
CA SER A 125 -15.82 -7.30 7.81
C SER A 125 -15.54 -8.76 7.46
N CYS A 126 -15.18 -9.56 8.48
CA CYS A 126 -14.89 -10.98 8.28
C CYS A 126 -16.18 -11.82 8.24
N SER A 127 -16.27 -12.72 7.28
CA SER A 127 -17.33 -13.72 7.16
C SER A 127 -16.94 -15.04 7.86
N ASN A 128 -17.93 -15.91 8.10
CA ASN A 128 -17.69 -17.27 8.57
C ASN A 128 -17.52 -18.31 7.43
N SER A 129 -17.21 -17.84 6.21
CA SER A 129 -17.08 -18.71 5.04
C SER A 129 -15.93 -19.70 5.19
N ARG A 130 -16.19 -20.95 4.81
CA ARG A 130 -15.21 -22.03 4.85
C ARG A 130 -14.28 -21.96 3.65
N TYR A 131 -13.06 -22.44 3.83
CA TYR A 131 -12.12 -22.66 2.74
C TYR A 131 -12.68 -23.73 1.77
N SER A 132 -12.80 -23.38 0.50
CA SER A 132 -13.28 -24.28 -0.55
C SER A 132 -12.69 -23.90 -1.89
N MET A 133 -11.90 -24.81 -2.48
CA MET A 133 -11.34 -24.66 -3.83
C MET A 133 -11.46 -25.99 -4.57
N SER A 134 -11.62 -25.91 -5.89
CA SER A 134 -11.55 -27.10 -6.76
C SER A 134 -10.10 -27.60 -6.89
N PRO A 135 -9.87 -28.87 -7.26
CA PRO A 135 -8.52 -29.41 -7.47
C PRO A 135 -7.68 -28.60 -8.49
N LEU A 136 -8.32 -28.08 -9.53
CA LEU A 136 -7.63 -27.22 -10.51
C LEU A 136 -7.18 -25.90 -9.89
N GLN A 137 -8.04 -25.26 -9.09
CA GLN A 137 -7.69 -24.02 -8.39
C GLN A 137 -6.57 -24.24 -7.38
N GLU A 138 -6.61 -25.33 -6.63
CA GLU A 138 -5.52 -25.75 -5.73
C GLU A 138 -4.19 -25.87 -6.50
N LYS A 139 -4.18 -26.55 -7.64
CA LYS A 139 -3.00 -26.74 -8.50
C LYS A 139 -2.46 -25.39 -9.05
N ILE A 140 -3.34 -24.47 -9.43
CA ILE A 140 -2.91 -23.14 -9.92
C ILE A 140 -2.31 -22.35 -8.77
N THR A 141 -2.99 -22.31 -7.61
CA THR A 141 -2.57 -21.52 -6.45
C THR A 141 -1.28 -22.09 -5.83
N SER A 142 -1.06 -23.40 -5.89
CA SER A 142 0.17 -24.01 -5.37
C SER A 142 1.45 -23.54 -6.05
N LYS A 143 1.36 -22.94 -7.23
CA LYS A 143 2.52 -22.32 -7.92
C LYS A 143 3.05 -21.08 -7.19
N VAL A 144 2.20 -20.38 -6.44
CA VAL A 144 2.56 -19.15 -5.71
C VAL A 144 2.47 -19.31 -4.19
N ILE A 145 1.69 -20.30 -3.71
CA ILE A 145 1.58 -20.71 -2.29
C ILE A 145 1.61 -22.23 -2.25
N PRO A 146 2.79 -22.86 -2.23
CA PRO A 146 2.94 -24.31 -2.37
C PRO A 146 2.25 -25.10 -1.25
N ASP A 147 2.35 -24.65 -0.01
CA ASP A 147 1.83 -25.36 1.16
C ASP A 147 0.31 -25.18 1.33
N GLY A 148 -0.43 -26.30 1.42
CA GLY A 148 -1.88 -26.32 1.57
C GLY A 148 -2.38 -25.80 2.91
N ASN A 149 -1.60 -25.97 3.99
CA ASN A 149 -1.97 -25.46 5.30
C ASN A 149 -1.78 -23.96 5.35
N ILE A 150 -0.74 -23.43 4.71
CA ILE A 150 -0.55 -21.98 4.56
C ILE A 150 -1.73 -21.39 3.77
N ARG A 151 -2.19 -21.99 2.66
CA ARG A 151 -3.38 -21.52 1.94
C ARG A 151 -4.61 -21.45 2.84
N LYS A 152 -4.89 -22.48 3.63
CA LYS A 152 -6.01 -22.49 4.59
C LYS A 152 -5.86 -21.40 5.65
N ASN A 153 -4.65 -21.21 6.19
CA ASN A 153 -4.38 -20.18 7.19
C ASN A 153 -4.53 -18.76 6.63
N ILE A 154 -4.04 -18.52 5.43
CA ILE A 154 -4.22 -17.23 4.72
C ILE A 154 -5.70 -16.94 4.53
N TRP A 155 -6.51 -17.93 4.12
CA TRP A 155 -7.95 -17.78 4.02
C TRP A 155 -8.58 -17.43 5.37
N GLN A 156 -8.25 -18.15 6.42
CA GLN A 156 -8.80 -17.92 7.75
C GLN A 156 -8.43 -16.56 8.33
N GLN A 157 -7.23 -16.08 8.08
CA GLN A 157 -6.74 -14.83 8.64
C GLN A 157 -7.16 -13.60 7.81
N TYR A 158 -7.15 -13.71 6.49
CA TYR A 158 -7.32 -12.58 5.58
C TYR A 158 -8.43 -12.80 4.56
N GLY A 159 -8.52 -13.98 3.96
CA GLY A 159 -9.43 -14.25 2.84
C GLY A 159 -10.90 -14.07 3.20
N ARG A 160 -11.33 -14.62 4.33
CA ARG A 160 -12.71 -14.47 4.81
C ARG A 160 -13.09 -13.03 5.17
N CYS A 161 -12.10 -12.15 5.32
CA CYS A 161 -12.30 -10.73 5.59
C CYS A 161 -12.14 -9.87 4.32
N SER A 162 -12.00 -10.49 3.14
CA SER A 162 -11.79 -9.78 1.88
C SER A 162 -13.06 -9.43 1.12
N GLY A 163 -14.22 -9.91 1.57
CA GLY A 163 -15.48 -9.82 0.83
C GLY A 163 -15.56 -10.72 -0.42
N LEU A 164 -14.49 -11.50 -0.71
CA LEU A 164 -14.41 -12.39 -1.87
C LEU A 164 -14.76 -13.84 -1.49
N SER A 165 -15.22 -14.62 -2.47
CA SER A 165 -15.25 -16.08 -2.32
C SER A 165 -13.84 -16.65 -2.33
N THR A 166 -13.61 -17.85 -1.73
CA THR A 166 -12.29 -18.52 -1.72
C THR A 166 -11.64 -18.58 -3.10
N PRO A 167 -12.34 -19.04 -4.17
CA PRO A 167 -11.77 -19.07 -5.51
C PRO A 167 -11.34 -17.69 -6.04
N ASN A 168 -12.16 -16.68 -5.82
CA ASN A 168 -11.86 -15.33 -6.30
C ASN A 168 -10.71 -14.69 -5.53
N TYR A 169 -10.63 -14.91 -4.22
CA TYR A 169 -9.53 -14.45 -3.39
C TYR A 169 -8.18 -15.00 -3.88
N PHE A 170 -8.08 -16.31 -4.09
CA PHE A 170 -6.84 -16.92 -4.56
C PHE A 170 -6.56 -16.63 -6.05
N ARG A 171 -7.59 -16.41 -6.87
CA ARG A 171 -7.41 -15.90 -8.24
C ARG A 171 -6.79 -14.51 -8.23
N THR A 172 -7.24 -13.62 -7.35
CA THR A 172 -6.65 -12.29 -7.19
C THR A 172 -5.18 -12.39 -6.78
N ILE A 173 -4.85 -13.21 -5.78
CA ILE A 173 -3.46 -13.45 -5.38
C ILE A 173 -2.59 -13.91 -6.55
N THR A 174 -3.03 -14.93 -7.29
CA THR A 174 -2.25 -15.47 -8.41
C THR A 174 -2.10 -14.45 -9.53
N SER A 175 -3.13 -13.64 -9.81
CA SER A 175 -3.08 -12.57 -10.79
C SER A 175 -2.08 -11.49 -10.40
N LEU A 176 -2.15 -10.97 -9.18
CA LEU A 176 -1.23 -9.95 -8.68
C LEU A 176 0.22 -10.45 -8.62
N ALA A 177 0.43 -11.69 -8.16
CA ALA A 177 1.75 -12.31 -8.13
C ALA A 177 2.34 -12.50 -9.53
N SER A 178 1.52 -12.83 -10.54
CA SER A 178 1.97 -13.00 -11.93
C SER A 178 2.34 -11.69 -12.62
N GLN A 179 1.75 -10.58 -12.20
CA GLN A 179 2.02 -9.25 -12.72
C GLN A 179 3.28 -8.61 -12.11
N LEU A 180 3.64 -9.01 -10.88
CA LEU A 180 4.77 -8.48 -10.15
C LEU A 180 6.08 -9.07 -10.69
N LYS A 181 6.93 -8.21 -11.25
CA LYS A 181 8.27 -8.59 -11.70
C LYS A 181 9.28 -8.29 -10.60
N LEU A 182 9.98 -9.31 -10.15
CA LEU A 182 10.99 -9.22 -9.10
C LEU A 182 12.40 -9.35 -9.69
N PRO A 183 13.42 -8.69 -9.09
CA PRO A 183 14.82 -8.85 -9.48
C PRO A 183 15.26 -10.32 -9.41
N LYS A 184 16.03 -10.78 -10.42
CA LYS A 184 16.49 -12.19 -10.48
C LYS A 184 17.38 -12.56 -9.29
N GLU A 185 18.05 -11.59 -8.69
CA GLU A 185 18.89 -11.79 -7.50
C GLU A 185 18.11 -12.34 -6.31
N LEU A 186 16.81 -12.03 -6.21
CA LEU A 186 15.93 -12.55 -5.16
C LEU A 186 15.65 -14.05 -5.30
N SER A 187 15.86 -14.62 -6.50
CA SER A 187 15.60 -16.04 -6.80
C SER A 187 16.84 -16.79 -7.30
N SER A 188 18.03 -16.20 -7.17
CA SER A 188 19.25 -16.75 -7.78
C SER A 188 19.90 -17.91 -7.01
N GLY A 189 19.42 -18.23 -5.82
CA GLY A 189 20.05 -19.20 -4.93
C GLY A 189 21.39 -18.74 -4.34
N ARG A 190 21.71 -17.46 -4.42
CA ARG A 190 22.96 -16.87 -3.91
C ARG A 190 22.67 -15.79 -2.89
N SER A 191 23.63 -15.53 -2.01
CA SER A 191 23.53 -14.43 -1.03
C SER A 191 24.15 -13.16 -1.57
N TYR A 192 23.46 -12.02 -1.43
CA TYR A 192 23.91 -10.70 -1.89
C TYR A 192 23.73 -9.66 -0.79
N ARG A 193 24.60 -8.65 -0.81
CA ARG A 193 24.37 -7.41 -0.05
C ARG A 193 23.65 -6.40 -0.95
N PHE A 194 22.55 -5.87 -0.44
CA PHE A 194 21.77 -4.85 -1.14
C PHE A 194 21.60 -3.60 -0.29
N THR A 195 21.39 -2.48 -0.97
CA THR A 195 20.85 -1.26 -0.34
C THR A 195 19.37 -1.17 -0.61
N SER A 196 18.60 -0.62 0.35
CA SER A 196 17.17 -0.37 0.17
C SER A 196 16.89 0.46 -1.09
N SER A 197 17.73 1.48 -1.38
CA SER A 197 17.60 2.31 -2.57
C SER A 197 17.94 1.54 -3.86
N GLY A 198 18.92 0.63 -3.82
CA GLY A 198 19.30 -0.21 -4.95
C GLY A 198 18.18 -1.17 -5.33
N LEU A 199 17.63 -1.89 -4.37
CA LEU A 199 16.50 -2.81 -4.61
C LEU A 199 15.26 -2.06 -5.07
N SER A 200 14.97 -0.88 -4.48
CA SER A 200 13.86 -0.03 -4.91
C SER A 200 13.99 0.37 -6.38
N ARG A 201 15.16 0.81 -6.82
CA ARG A 201 15.39 1.17 -8.24
C ARG A 201 15.17 0.00 -9.19
N GLN A 202 15.63 -1.20 -8.82
CA GLN A 202 15.41 -2.41 -9.63
C GLN A 202 13.92 -2.76 -9.72
N LEU A 203 13.18 -2.72 -8.60
CA LEU A 203 11.73 -2.96 -8.59
C LEU A 203 10.99 -1.97 -9.49
N LEU A 204 11.30 -0.69 -9.39
CA LEU A 204 10.67 0.35 -10.22
C LEU A 204 11.01 0.18 -11.71
N SER A 205 12.24 -0.18 -12.06
CA SER A 205 12.64 -0.40 -13.45
C SER A 205 11.95 -1.61 -14.08
N LEU A 206 11.70 -2.67 -13.29
CA LEU A 206 10.99 -3.87 -13.74
C LEU A 206 9.47 -3.69 -13.81
N ASN A 207 8.92 -2.76 -13.04
CA ASN A 207 7.49 -2.49 -12.94
C ASN A 207 7.20 -0.99 -13.20
N PRO A 208 7.15 -0.53 -14.46
CA PRO A 208 7.08 0.90 -14.78
C PRO A 208 5.84 1.64 -14.24
N SER A 209 4.73 0.91 -13.98
CA SER A 209 3.53 1.47 -13.35
C SER A 209 3.61 1.57 -11.81
N MET A 210 4.68 1.02 -11.19
CA MET A 210 4.89 1.06 -9.75
C MET A 210 5.46 2.42 -9.33
N LYS A 211 4.99 2.94 -8.20
CA LYS A 211 5.49 4.19 -7.61
C LYS A 211 6.47 3.90 -6.46
N PRO A 212 7.38 4.82 -6.10
CA PRO A 212 8.37 4.60 -5.04
C PRO A 212 7.78 4.20 -3.67
N ASN A 213 6.52 4.51 -3.42
CA ASN A 213 5.83 4.22 -2.17
C ASN A 213 4.86 3.05 -2.26
N SER A 214 4.89 2.26 -3.35
CA SER A 214 3.98 1.13 -3.56
C SER A 214 4.47 -0.18 -2.95
N PHE A 215 5.59 -0.16 -2.24
CA PHE A 215 6.16 -1.35 -1.59
C PHE A 215 6.91 -1.00 -0.30
N ASN A 216 7.02 -2.00 0.59
CA ASN A 216 7.80 -1.94 1.82
C ASN A 216 8.67 -3.20 1.95
N PHE A 217 9.88 -3.05 2.50
CA PHE A 217 10.81 -4.16 2.79
C PHE A 217 10.77 -4.50 4.26
N PHE A 218 10.80 -5.79 4.56
CA PHE A 218 10.86 -6.30 5.93
C PHE A 218 12.07 -7.20 6.10
N CYS A 219 12.85 -6.94 7.12
CA CYS A 219 14.05 -7.70 7.46
C CYS A 219 13.94 -8.31 8.84
N GLN A 220 14.55 -9.48 9.00
CA GLN A 220 14.80 -10.11 10.30
C GLN A 220 16.31 -10.17 10.56
N LYS A 221 16.71 -10.28 11.82
CA LYS A 221 18.11 -10.49 12.19
C LYS A 221 18.45 -11.98 12.13
N ASN A 222 19.58 -12.32 11.51
CA ASN A 222 20.15 -13.66 11.61
C ASN A 222 20.96 -13.81 12.91
N SER A 223 21.48 -15.00 13.17
CA SER A 223 22.30 -15.30 14.36
C SER A 223 23.57 -14.45 14.46
N ALA A 224 24.08 -13.94 13.34
CA ALA A 224 25.21 -13.01 13.29
C ALA A 224 24.80 -11.52 13.46
N GLY A 225 23.54 -11.24 13.78
CA GLY A 225 23.03 -9.88 13.96
C GLY A 225 22.82 -9.08 12.66
N GLN A 226 23.03 -9.71 11.50
CA GLN A 226 22.86 -9.07 10.21
C GLN A 226 21.36 -9.02 9.83
N SER A 227 20.93 -7.93 9.22
CA SER A 227 19.57 -7.81 8.70
C SER A 227 19.43 -8.57 7.37
N VAL A 228 18.47 -9.46 7.29
CA VAL A 228 18.17 -10.31 6.13
C VAL A 228 16.78 -9.97 5.64
N LEU A 229 16.61 -9.71 4.34
CA LEU A 229 15.31 -9.45 3.73
C LEU A 229 14.45 -10.72 3.77
N THR A 230 13.29 -10.62 4.40
CA THR A 230 12.33 -11.74 4.55
C THR A 230 11.04 -11.55 3.76
N TYR A 231 10.55 -10.31 3.69
CA TYR A 231 9.30 -10.00 2.99
C TYR A 231 9.37 -8.72 2.19
N ILE A 232 8.62 -8.70 1.09
CA ILE A 232 8.29 -7.51 0.31
C ILE A 232 6.78 -7.37 0.30
N ASN A 233 6.25 -6.32 0.91
CA ASN A 233 4.84 -5.99 0.83
C ASN A 233 4.62 -5.07 -0.35
N VAL A 234 3.68 -5.41 -1.23
CA VAL A 234 3.30 -4.60 -2.39
C VAL A 234 1.86 -4.17 -2.25
N CYS A 235 1.60 -2.90 -2.48
CA CYS A 235 0.32 -2.26 -2.23
C CYS A 235 -0.42 -1.98 -3.52
N TYR A 236 -1.74 -2.25 -3.52
CA TYR A 236 -2.60 -2.12 -4.68
C TYR A 236 -3.88 -1.34 -4.34
N ASP A 237 -4.45 -0.66 -5.34
CA ASP A 237 -5.79 -0.11 -5.30
C ASP A 237 -6.86 -1.21 -5.56
N ASN A 238 -8.14 -0.84 -5.48
CA ASN A 238 -9.27 -1.73 -5.74
C ASN A 238 -9.31 -2.31 -7.17
N ASN A 239 -8.56 -1.71 -8.11
CA ASN A 239 -8.45 -2.17 -9.49
C ASN A 239 -7.22 -3.05 -9.73
N GLY A 240 -6.47 -3.41 -8.68
CA GLY A 240 -5.25 -4.19 -8.78
C GLY A 240 -4.06 -3.44 -9.39
N ARG A 241 -4.08 -2.09 -9.39
CA ARG A 241 -2.96 -1.26 -9.82
C ARG A 241 -2.08 -0.93 -8.62
N PHE A 242 -0.78 -0.76 -8.83
CA PHE A 242 0.13 -0.35 -7.77
C PHE A 242 -0.31 0.99 -7.17
N ALA A 243 -0.45 1.01 -5.84
CA ALA A 243 -0.91 2.16 -5.07
C ALA A 243 0.07 2.49 -3.95
N GLN A 244 -0.02 3.69 -3.38
CA GLN A 244 0.82 4.08 -2.26
C GLN A 244 0.44 3.28 -1.01
N CYS A 245 1.42 2.64 -0.38
CA CYS A 245 1.21 1.98 0.91
C CYS A 245 0.80 2.99 2.00
N ALA A 246 -0.17 2.62 2.82
CA ALA A 246 -0.71 3.49 3.87
C ALA A 246 0.31 3.88 4.95
N THR A 247 1.29 3.02 5.20
CA THR A 247 2.38 3.26 6.17
C THR A 247 3.72 2.86 5.58
N ARG A 248 4.70 3.74 5.70
CA ARG A 248 6.11 3.43 5.40
C ARG A 248 6.76 2.84 6.65
N SER A 249 6.47 1.61 6.96
CA SER A 249 7.17 0.88 8.01
C SER A 249 8.32 0.11 7.38
N TYR A 250 9.49 0.75 7.27
CA TYR A 250 10.70 0.07 6.84
C TYR A 250 11.29 -0.66 8.04
N ALA A 251 11.09 -1.97 8.10
CA ALA A 251 11.80 -2.83 9.04
C ALA A 251 13.22 -3.18 8.58
N CYS A 252 13.59 -2.84 7.33
CA CYS A 252 14.93 -3.02 6.79
C CYS A 252 15.79 -1.76 6.99
N PRO A 253 17.06 -1.90 7.41
CA PRO A 253 18.02 -0.81 7.39
C PRO A 253 18.40 -0.43 5.96
N SER A 254 19.25 0.62 5.81
CA SER A 254 19.74 1.05 4.49
C SER A 254 20.51 -0.03 3.73
N GLN A 255 21.14 -0.97 4.45
CA GLN A 255 21.83 -2.14 3.89
C GLN A 255 21.34 -3.41 4.56
N PHE A 256 21.15 -4.45 3.77
CA PHE A 256 20.70 -5.77 4.23
C PHE A 256 21.23 -6.88 3.32
N LEU A 257 21.08 -8.12 3.78
CA LEU A 257 21.37 -9.32 3.01
C LEU A 257 20.11 -9.82 2.29
N ILE A 258 20.27 -10.31 1.09
CA ILE A 258 19.37 -11.25 0.46
C ILE A 258 20.03 -12.61 0.62
N ASP A 259 19.41 -13.52 1.34
CA ASP A 259 19.90 -14.89 1.51
C ASP A 259 19.08 -15.80 0.61
N GLY A 260 19.69 -16.27 -0.48
CA GLY A 260 19.07 -17.15 -1.46
C GLY A 260 19.39 -18.64 -1.26
N ASN A 261 20.21 -18.97 -0.26
CA ASN A 261 20.61 -20.36 0.03
C ASN A 261 19.61 -20.99 1.01
N TYR A 262 19.20 -22.22 0.70
CA TYR A 262 18.44 -23.09 1.60
C TYR A 262 19.39 -23.82 2.55
#